data_2ec612b193e003d305369d11ff1fa644
#
_entry.id   2ec612b193e003d305369d11ff1fa644
#
_cell.length_a   1.000
_cell.length_b   1.000
_cell.length_c   1.000
_cell.angle_alpha   90.00
_cell.angle_beta   90.00
_cell.angle_gamma   90.00
#
_symmetry.space_group_name_H-M   'P 1'
#
loop_
_entity.id
_entity.type
_entity.pdbx_description
1 polymer ?
#
loop_
_entity_poly.entity_id
_entity_poly.type
_entity_poly.pdbx_seq_one_letter_code
_entity_poly.pdbx_strand_id
1 'polypeptide(L)'
;NNTDITNIEDMLSLIEKTNNKENISITYMRGTKENTTNLKLSKTEDNVYKTGLYVKDSITGVGTLTFIDPNTKLFGALGHEIIEKNTGQRLEIKDGKIYGSSVTGITRSDIGKPGEKNAKYDSSKVFGTVSENTSSGIFGKYTTDIPDKKLFAVAKEENVKTGKASILTVIDGNTIESFDINILRINNNGNSTKNILFEINDEKLLKDTGGIVQGMSGSPIIQDDYIIGAVTHVVVDDPSKGYGIFITKMLEEAEN
;
A
#
# COMPACT_ATOMS: atom_id res chain seq x y z
N ASN A 1 -15.87 29.37 -14.40
CA ASN A 1 -17.07 29.47 -13.55
C ASN A 1 -16.82 29.24 -12.06
N ASN A 2 -15.59 29.21 -11.59
CA ASN A 2 -15.20 28.99 -10.18
C ASN A 2 -16.00 27.83 -9.52
N THR A 3 -15.97 26.68 -10.16
CA THR A 3 -16.62 25.46 -9.64
C THR A 3 -15.50 24.53 -9.18
N ASP A 4 -15.59 24.08 -7.95
CA ASP A 4 -14.66 23.11 -7.41
C ASP A 4 -14.85 21.74 -8.08
N ILE A 5 -13.74 21.10 -8.40
CA ILE A 5 -13.70 19.76 -8.98
C ILE A 5 -13.38 18.77 -7.89
N THR A 6 -14.26 17.83 -7.61
CA THR A 6 -14.09 16.82 -6.57
C THR A 6 -13.73 15.43 -7.12
N ASN A 7 -14.08 15.17 -8.38
CA ASN A 7 -13.83 13.89 -9.06
C ASN A 7 -13.76 14.08 -10.59
N ILE A 8 -13.41 13.02 -11.31
CA ILE A 8 -13.29 13.05 -12.77
C ILE A 8 -14.66 13.31 -13.45
N GLU A 9 -15.75 12.79 -12.91
CA GLU A 9 -17.09 12.95 -13.48
C GLU A 9 -17.54 14.41 -13.45
N ASP A 10 -17.28 15.12 -12.35
CA ASP A 10 -17.52 16.56 -12.23
C ASP A 10 -16.75 17.34 -13.30
N MET A 11 -15.45 17.01 -13.47
CA MET A 11 -14.60 17.65 -14.48
C MET A 11 -15.14 17.42 -15.89
N LEU A 12 -15.50 16.19 -16.25
CA LEU A 12 -16.03 15.86 -17.56
C LEU A 12 -17.37 16.56 -17.83
N SER A 13 -18.28 16.53 -16.85
CA SER A 13 -19.59 17.21 -16.95
C SER A 13 -19.44 18.72 -17.18
N LEU A 14 -18.46 19.36 -16.52
CA LEU A 14 -18.19 20.79 -16.72
C LEU A 14 -17.59 21.10 -18.09
N ILE A 15 -16.69 20.24 -18.58
CA ILE A 15 -16.11 20.36 -19.92
C ILE A 15 -17.20 20.22 -20.99
N GLU A 16 -18.09 19.25 -20.88
CA GLU A 16 -19.22 19.05 -21.79
C GLU A 16 -20.18 20.25 -21.80
N LYS A 17 -20.48 20.83 -20.63
CA LYS A 17 -21.33 22.03 -20.49
C LYS A 17 -20.70 23.31 -21.03
N THR A 18 -19.40 23.29 -21.32
CA THR A 18 -18.65 24.47 -21.78
C THR A 18 -18.88 24.78 -23.27
N ASN A 19 -20.01 24.40 -23.84
CA ASN A 19 -20.42 24.56 -25.24
C ASN A 19 -19.63 25.65 -25.99
N ASN A 20 -18.85 25.24 -27.01
CA ASN A 20 -18.11 26.09 -27.96
C ASN A 20 -17.01 27.00 -27.42
N LYS A 21 -16.48 26.78 -26.21
CA LYS A 21 -15.28 27.48 -25.73
C LYS A 21 -14.04 26.67 -26.05
N GLU A 22 -13.12 27.26 -26.81
CA GLU A 22 -11.83 26.64 -27.10
C GLU A 22 -10.88 26.59 -25.90
N ASN A 23 -11.14 27.41 -24.88
CA ASN A 23 -10.29 27.52 -23.70
C ASN A 23 -11.09 27.51 -22.41
N ILE A 24 -10.57 26.79 -21.41
CA ILE A 24 -11.06 26.80 -20.04
C ILE A 24 -9.96 27.26 -19.10
N SER A 25 -10.31 28.06 -18.09
CA SER A 25 -9.39 28.42 -17.02
C SER A 25 -9.45 27.36 -15.91
N ILE A 26 -8.27 26.87 -15.51
CA ILE A 26 -8.12 25.88 -14.44
C ILE A 26 -7.24 26.48 -13.36
N THR A 27 -7.75 26.49 -12.13
CA THR A 27 -6.97 26.78 -10.93
C THR A 27 -6.63 25.46 -10.24
N TYR A 28 -5.37 25.28 -9.87
CA TYR A 28 -4.87 24.06 -9.26
C TYR A 28 -3.78 24.34 -8.24
N MET A 29 -3.64 23.45 -7.26
CA MET A 29 -2.53 23.48 -6.32
C MET A 29 -1.35 22.70 -6.86
N ARG A 30 -0.13 23.25 -6.71
CA ARG A 30 1.14 22.55 -6.92
C ARG A 30 1.99 22.72 -5.68
N GLY A 31 2.06 21.67 -4.86
CA GLY A 31 2.51 21.80 -3.47
C GLY A 31 1.58 22.72 -2.71
N THR A 32 2.12 23.72 -2.04
CA THR A 32 1.34 24.75 -1.29
C THR A 32 0.94 25.97 -2.11
N LYS A 33 1.33 26.02 -3.39
CA LYS A 33 1.10 27.21 -4.24
C LYS A 33 -0.09 26.98 -5.17
N GLU A 34 -1.04 27.93 -5.11
CA GLU A 34 -2.12 28.02 -6.07
C GLU A 34 -1.62 28.59 -7.42
N ASN A 35 -2.05 27.98 -8.51
CA ASN A 35 -1.71 28.39 -9.86
C ASN A 35 -2.97 28.39 -10.73
N THR A 36 -3.03 29.31 -11.68
CA THR A 36 -4.11 29.38 -12.68
C THR A 36 -3.51 29.31 -14.07
N THR A 37 -4.11 28.52 -14.94
CA THR A 37 -3.72 28.41 -16.34
C THR A 37 -4.93 28.29 -17.25
N ASN A 38 -4.74 28.66 -18.52
CA ASN A 38 -5.76 28.45 -19.55
C ASN A 38 -5.41 27.17 -20.32
N LEU A 39 -6.35 26.24 -20.36
CA LEU A 39 -6.23 24.99 -21.09
C LEU A 39 -7.03 25.08 -22.39
N LYS A 40 -6.34 24.83 -23.50
CA LYS A 40 -6.98 24.76 -24.82
C LYS A 40 -7.63 23.39 -24.97
N LEU A 41 -8.91 23.37 -25.30
CA LEU A 41 -9.65 22.16 -25.64
C LEU A 41 -9.41 21.79 -27.10
N SER A 42 -9.16 20.50 -27.36
CA SER A 42 -9.16 19.94 -28.71
C SER A 42 -10.50 19.23 -28.96
N LYS A 43 -11.05 19.42 -30.16
CA LYS A 43 -12.29 18.75 -30.57
C LYS A 43 -11.95 17.56 -31.43
N THR A 44 -12.50 16.39 -31.11
CA THR A 44 -12.36 15.18 -31.92
C THR A 44 -13.33 15.20 -33.11
N GLU A 45 -13.15 14.28 -34.08
CA GLU A 45 -14.06 14.09 -35.19
C GLU A 45 -15.49 13.80 -34.75
N ASP A 46 -15.69 13.14 -33.62
CA ASP A 46 -16.98 12.83 -33.00
C ASP A 46 -17.58 14.02 -32.20
N ASN A 47 -17.03 15.22 -32.38
CA ASN A 47 -17.46 16.41 -31.65
C ASN A 47 -17.25 16.38 -30.11
N VAL A 48 -16.42 15.50 -29.60
CA VAL A 48 -16.07 15.42 -28.18
C VAL A 48 -14.88 16.35 -27.87
N TYR A 49 -15.03 17.17 -26.82
CA TYR A 49 -13.92 18.01 -26.34
C TYR A 49 -12.99 17.22 -25.44
N LYS A 50 -11.68 17.32 -25.71
CA LYS A 50 -10.61 16.70 -24.91
C LYS A 50 -9.67 17.75 -24.36
N THR A 51 -9.25 17.55 -23.13
CA THR A 51 -8.30 18.43 -22.45
C THR A 51 -6.85 18.06 -22.72
N GLY A 52 -6.56 16.81 -23.10
CA GLY A 52 -5.21 16.28 -23.17
C GLY A 52 -4.57 16.02 -21.79
N LEU A 53 -5.32 16.21 -20.69
CA LEU A 53 -4.83 15.91 -19.35
C LEU A 53 -5.02 14.43 -19.00
N TYR A 54 -4.05 13.88 -18.30
CA TYR A 54 -4.18 12.62 -17.60
C TYR A 54 -4.48 12.92 -16.13
N VAL A 55 -5.68 12.59 -15.68
CA VAL A 55 -6.14 12.86 -14.31
C VAL A 55 -6.50 11.57 -13.61
N LYS A 56 -6.28 11.56 -12.30
CA LYS A 56 -6.66 10.47 -11.41
C LYS A 56 -7.37 11.08 -10.20
N ASP A 57 -8.48 10.50 -9.79
CA ASP A 57 -9.22 10.86 -8.58
C ASP A 57 -9.19 9.75 -7.53
N SER A 58 -8.67 8.60 -7.89
CA SER A 58 -8.52 7.46 -7.00
C SER A 58 -7.30 6.61 -7.34
N ILE A 59 -6.73 5.97 -6.33
CA ILE A 59 -5.65 5.00 -6.47
C ILE A 59 -6.06 3.73 -5.72
N THR A 60 -5.95 2.59 -6.39
CA THR A 60 -6.22 1.28 -5.81
C THR A 60 -4.95 0.45 -5.86
N GLY A 61 -4.67 -0.32 -4.80
CA GLY A 61 -3.55 -1.23 -4.72
C GLY A 61 -3.86 -2.45 -3.87
N VAL A 62 -3.02 -3.46 -3.99
CA VAL A 62 -3.06 -4.68 -3.19
C VAL A 62 -1.93 -4.63 -2.17
N GLY A 63 -2.24 -4.91 -0.91
CA GLY A 63 -1.26 -4.96 0.17
C GLY A 63 -1.75 -5.85 1.30
N THR A 64 -0.94 -5.98 2.33
CA THR A 64 -1.28 -6.77 3.51
C THR A 64 -1.53 -5.86 4.71
N LEU A 65 -2.64 -6.10 5.39
CA LEU A 65 -2.93 -5.53 6.71
C LEU A 65 -2.00 -6.19 7.73
N THR A 66 -1.15 -5.39 8.38
CA THR A 66 -0.11 -5.90 9.29
C THR A 66 -0.68 -6.26 10.65
N PHE A 67 -1.43 -5.34 11.22
CA PHE A 67 -2.05 -5.50 12.54
C PHE A 67 -3.35 -4.72 12.67
N ILE A 68 -4.15 -5.15 13.62
CA ILE A 68 -5.26 -4.40 14.20
C ILE A 68 -5.06 -4.44 15.71
N ASP A 69 -5.01 -3.30 16.36
CA ASP A 69 -5.04 -3.23 17.82
C ASP A 69 -6.46 -3.54 18.30
N PRO A 70 -6.66 -4.59 19.11
CA PRO A 70 -7.98 -5.00 19.53
C PRO A 70 -8.70 -3.99 20.45
N ASN A 71 -7.96 -3.11 21.11
CA ASN A 71 -8.52 -2.14 22.06
C ASN A 71 -8.97 -0.85 21.37
N THR A 72 -8.12 -0.33 20.48
CA THR A 72 -8.33 0.96 19.83
C THR A 72 -8.96 0.82 18.44
N LYS A 73 -8.89 -0.36 17.83
CA LYS A 73 -9.20 -0.64 16.42
C LYS A 73 -8.32 0.12 15.44
N LEU A 74 -7.20 0.68 15.88
CA LEU A 74 -6.19 1.23 14.98
C LEU A 74 -5.55 0.08 14.19
N PHE A 75 -5.26 0.33 12.93
CA PHE A 75 -4.55 -0.63 12.09
C PHE A 75 -3.35 0.01 11.40
N GLY A 76 -2.37 -0.83 11.07
CA GLY A 76 -1.27 -0.50 10.19
C GLY A 76 -1.16 -1.52 9.06
N ALA A 77 -0.73 -1.07 7.89
CA ALA A 77 -0.55 -1.90 6.71
C ALA A 77 0.64 -1.45 5.87
N LEU A 78 1.13 -2.30 4.95
CA LEU A 78 2.18 -2.08 3.96
C LEU A 78 3.61 -1.97 4.52
N GLY A 79 3.84 -1.28 5.65
CA GLY A 79 5.17 -1.03 6.18
C GLY A 79 6.03 -0.03 5.38
N HIS A 80 5.45 0.62 4.39
CA HIS A 80 6.03 1.69 3.58
C HIS A 80 4.95 2.59 3.00
N GLU A 81 5.34 3.77 2.56
CA GLU A 81 4.44 4.75 1.95
C GLU A 81 3.89 4.30 0.58
N ILE A 82 2.73 4.84 0.22
CA ILE A 82 2.22 4.80 -1.15
C ILE A 82 2.75 6.04 -1.88
N ILE A 83 3.43 5.80 -2.99
CA ILE A 83 4.03 6.83 -3.84
C ILE A 83 3.27 6.90 -5.17
N GLU A 84 2.96 8.11 -5.64
CA GLU A 84 2.44 8.31 -6.98
C GLU A 84 3.56 8.06 -8.02
N LYS A 85 3.34 7.10 -8.91
CA LYS A 85 4.36 6.54 -9.80
C LYS A 85 5.01 7.57 -10.73
N ASN A 86 4.23 8.54 -11.23
CA ASN A 86 4.72 9.50 -12.23
C ASN A 86 5.50 10.65 -11.60
N THR A 87 5.15 11.06 -10.39
CA THR A 87 5.76 12.19 -9.69
C THR A 87 6.81 11.76 -8.68
N GLY A 88 6.78 10.50 -8.23
CA GLY A 88 7.61 10.00 -7.15
C GLY A 88 7.28 10.61 -5.78
N GLN A 89 6.17 11.34 -5.67
CA GLN A 89 5.76 11.97 -4.41
C GLN A 89 4.87 11.05 -3.60
N ARG A 90 4.99 11.14 -2.27
CA ARG A 90 4.09 10.46 -1.35
C ARG A 90 2.66 10.93 -1.59
N LEU A 91 1.73 9.98 -1.69
CA LEU A 91 0.33 10.26 -1.89
C LEU A 91 -0.29 10.88 -0.63
N GLU A 92 -0.89 12.06 -0.76
CA GLU A 92 -1.72 12.64 0.29
C GLU A 92 -3.10 11.96 0.29
N ILE A 93 -3.56 11.52 1.46
CA ILE A 93 -4.85 10.85 1.62
C ILE A 93 -5.89 11.86 2.07
N LYS A 94 -6.94 11.99 1.28
CA LYS A 94 -8.16 12.70 1.68
C LYS A 94 -9.21 11.73 2.22
N ASP A 95 -9.46 10.67 1.45
CA ASP A 95 -10.40 9.60 1.76
C ASP A 95 -9.78 8.27 1.36
N GLY A 96 -9.45 7.43 2.32
CA GLY A 96 -8.92 6.11 2.08
C GLY A 96 -9.81 5.03 2.68
N LYS A 97 -9.89 3.88 2.02
CA LYS A 97 -10.66 2.72 2.50
C LYS A 97 -9.87 1.44 2.30
N ILE A 98 -9.99 0.52 3.25
CA ILE A 98 -9.53 -0.85 3.08
C ILE A 98 -10.71 -1.77 2.82
N TYR A 99 -10.51 -2.67 1.87
CA TYR A 99 -11.52 -3.65 1.44
C TYR A 99 -11.00 -5.06 1.66
N GLY A 100 -11.91 -6.00 1.89
CA GLY A 100 -11.56 -7.40 1.84
C GLY A 100 -11.19 -7.80 0.41
N SER A 101 -10.10 -8.55 0.29
CA SER A 101 -9.63 -9.06 -1.00
C SER A 101 -9.40 -10.56 -0.96
N SER A 102 -9.45 -11.18 -2.13
CA SER A 102 -9.13 -12.59 -2.32
C SER A 102 -8.06 -12.71 -3.39
N VAL A 103 -6.96 -13.37 -3.09
CA VAL A 103 -5.88 -13.65 -4.03
C VAL A 103 -6.38 -14.66 -5.07
N THR A 104 -6.28 -14.30 -6.34
CA THR A 104 -6.76 -15.13 -7.47
C THR A 104 -5.63 -15.73 -8.28
N GLY A 105 -4.39 -15.35 -7.96
CA GLY A 105 -3.20 -15.89 -8.60
C GLY A 105 -1.96 -15.08 -8.24
N ILE A 106 -0.81 -15.61 -8.59
CA ILE A 106 0.51 -14.99 -8.39
C ILE A 106 1.22 -14.86 -9.73
N THR A 107 1.64 -13.65 -10.05
CA THR A 107 2.70 -13.43 -11.04
C THR A 107 4.04 -13.60 -10.30
N ARG A 108 4.81 -14.62 -10.66
CA ARG A 108 6.04 -14.97 -9.94
C ARG A 108 7.12 -13.91 -10.06
N SER A 109 7.89 -13.72 -8.99
CA SER A 109 9.13 -12.95 -9.04
C SER A 109 10.23 -13.70 -9.78
N ASP A 110 11.07 -12.95 -10.47
CA ASP A 110 12.34 -13.38 -11.08
C ASP A 110 13.38 -12.29 -10.87
N ILE A 111 14.64 -12.61 -11.09
CA ILE A 111 15.76 -11.65 -10.97
C ILE A 111 15.49 -10.43 -11.85
N GLY A 112 15.50 -9.25 -11.25
CA GLY A 112 15.21 -7.98 -11.95
C GLY A 112 13.74 -7.74 -12.30
N LYS A 113 12.84 -8.69 -11.97
CA LYS A 113 11.40 -8.59 -12.26
C LYS A 113 10.57 -8.95 -11.03
N PRO A 114 10.17 -7.96 -10.23
CA PRO A 114 9.27 -8.21 -9.10
C PRO A 114 7.94 -8.82 -9.58
N GLY A 115 7.51 -9.88 -8.92
CA GLY A 115 6.19 -10.46 -9.12
C GLY A 115 5.10 -9.69 -8.38
N GLU A 116 3.85 -10.15 -8.53
CA GLU A 116 2.69 -9.52 -7.86
C GLU A 116 1.60 -10.51 -7.51
N LYS A 117 0.85 -10.20 -6.46
CA LYS A 117 -0.42 -10.89 -6.14
C LYS A 117 -1.53 -10.29 -7.01
N ASN A 118 -2.19 -11.14 -7.78
CA ASN A 118 -3.43 -10.79 -8.45
C ASN A 118 -4.58 -11.01 -7.45
N ALA A 119 -5.39 -10.00 -7.21
CA ALA A 119 -6.49 -10.10 -6.25
C ALA A 119 -7.77 -9.46 -6.79
N LYS A 120 -8.89 -9.98 -6.32
CA LYS A 120 -10.20 -9.35 -6.47
C LYS A 120 -10.63 -8.79 -5.12
N TYR A 121 -11.24 -7.63 -5.11
CA TYR A 121 -11.82 -7.03 -3.91
C TYR A 121 -13.31 -6.76 -4.10
N ASP A 122 -14.03 -6.71 -3.00
CA ASP A 122 -15.44 -6.39 -2.95
C ASP A 122 -15.61 -4.97 -2.41
N SER A 123 -15.87 -4.02 -3.29
CA SER A 123 -16.03 -2.59 -2.93
C SER A 123 -17.24 -2.32 -2.03
N SER A 124 -18.17 -3.26 -1.90
CA SER A 124 -19.30 -3.16 -0.98
C SER A 124 -18.90 -3.47 0.47
N LYS A 125 -17.75 -4.12 0.69
CA LYS A 125 -17.25 -4.55 2.01
C LYS A 125 -16.07 -3.69 2.46
N VAL A 126 -16.39 -2.54 3.04
CA VAL A 126 -15.39 -1.65 3.64
C VAL A 126 -15.07 -2.16 5.05
N PHE A 127 -13.80 -2.46 5.32
CA PHE A 127 -13.33 -2.92 6.63
C PHE A 127 -12.74 -1.80 7.49
N GLY A 128 -12.34 -0.70 6.90
CA GLY A 128 -11.78 0.41 7.64
C GLY A 128 -11.53 1.63 6.77
N THR A 129 -11.21 2.73 7.43
CA THR A 129 -10.84 4.00 6.81
C THR A 129 -9.36 4.25 7.00
N VAL A 130 -8.68 4.70 5.95
CA VAL A 130 -7.27 5.11 5.99
C VAL A 130 -7.23 6.61 6.19
N SER A 131 -6.53 7.06 7.24
CA SER A 131 -6.34 8.47 7.55
C SER A 131 -4.95 8.96 7.17
N GLU A 132 -3.94 8.09 7.15
CA GLU A 132 -2.55 8.48 7.00
C GLU A 132 -1.77 7.58 6.07
N ASN A 133 -0.82 8.19 5.35
CA ASN A 133 0.19 7.55 4.53
C ASN A 133 1.55 8.14 4.91
N THR A 134 2.32 7.40 5.69
CA THR A 134 3.62 7.81 6.20
C THR A 134 4.74 6.94 5.62
N SER A 135 5.99 7.25 5.92
CA SER A 135 7.13 6.42 5.51
C SER A 135 7.07 5.00 6.07
N SER A 136 6.34 4.80 7.17
CA SER A 136 6.23 3.52 7.89
C SER A 136 4.99 2.70 7.50
N GLY A 137 4.15 3.21 6.61
CA GLY A 137 2.95 2.50 6.15
C GLY A 137 1.73 3.38 5.95
N ILE A 138 0.59 2.74 5.79
CA ILE A 138 -0.73 3.37 5.85
C ILE A 138 -1.42 2.99 7.16
N PHE A 139 -2.11 3.96 7.75
CA PHE A 139 -2.75 3.82 9.06
C PHE A 139 -4.18 4.34 9.02
N GLY A 140 -4.96 3.88 9.99
CA GLY A 140 -6.34 4.30 10.11
C GLY A 140 -7.12 3.46 11.10
N LYS A 141 -8.45 3.46 10.95
CA LYS A 141 -9.35 2.80 11.88
C LYS A 141 -10.12 1.65 11.23
N TYR A 142 -10.04 0.48 11.84
CA TYR A 142 -10.85 -0.68 11.48
C TYR A 142 -12.29 -0.48 11.98
N THR A 143 -13.29 -0.57 11.11
CA THR A 143 -14.65 -0.13 11.40
C THR A 143 -15.65 -1.26 11.59
N THR A 144 -15.26 -2.48 11.29
CA THR A 144 -16.07 -3.68 11.48
C THR A 144 -15.66 -4.44 12.73
N ASP A 145 -16.27 -5.61 12.97
CA ASP A 145 -15.86 -6.50 14.03
C ASP A 145 -14.48 -7.07 13.73
N ILE A 146 -13.64 -7.08 14.78
CA ILE A 146 -12.28 -7.63 14.66
C ILE A 146 -12.40 -9.14 14.50
N PRO A 147 -11.75 -9.72 13.47
CA PRO A 147 -11.76 -11.17 13.28
C PRO A 147 -11.16 -11.89 14.51
N ASP A 148 -11.78 -13.01 14.90
CA ASP A 148 -11.22 -13.88 15.93
C ASP A 148 -9.96 -14.57 15.39
N LYS A 149 -8.80 -14.00 15.70
CA LYS A 149 -7.47 -14.47 15.28
C LYS A 149 -6.53 -14.49 16.48
N LYS A 150 -5.45 -15.27 16.36
CA LYS A 150 -4.38 -15.31 17.37
C LYS A 150 -3.84 -13.89 17.61
N LEU A 151 -3.77 -13.50 18.86
CA LEU A 151 -3.08 -12.29 19.29
C LEU A 151 -1.59 -12.58 19.43
N PHE A 152 -0.77 -11.65 18.99
CA PHE A 152 0.68 -11.70 19.14
C PHE A 152 1.13 -10.58 20.08
N ALA A 153 2.03 -10.91 20.99
CA ALA A 153 2.72 -9.88 21.76
C ALA A 153 3.70 -9.10 20.86
N VAL A 154 3.87 -7.81 21.13
CA VAL A 154 4.80 -6.95 20.39
C VAL A 154 6.21 -7.12 20.96
N ALA A 155 7.18 -7.39 20.10
CA ALA A 155 8.58 -7.41 20.49
C ALA A 155 9.15 -5.99 20.56
N LYS A 156 10.04 -5.75 21.54
CA LYS A 156 10.92 -4.57 21.49
C LYS A 156 12.02 -4.80 20.45
N GLU A 157 12.50 -3.73 19.82
CA GLU A 157 13.56 -3.79 18.78
C GLU A 157 14.82 -4.51 19.25
N GLU A 158 15.22 -4.29 20.51
CA GLU A 158 16.39 -4.91 21.15
C GLU A 158 16.30 -6.43 21.30
N ASN A 159 15.07 -6.97 21.25
CA ASN A 159 14.82 -8.42 21.40
C ASN A 159 14.77 -9.15 20.05
N VAL A 160 14.77 -8.42 18.94
CA VAL A 160 14.80 -9.02 17.60
C VAL A 160 16.18 -9.59 17.33
N LYS A 161 16.24 -10.84 16.84
CA LYS A 161 17.49 -11.58 16.63
C LYS A 161 17.61 -12.08 15.21
N THR A 162 18.83 -12.28 14.74
CA THR A 162 19.10 -13.07 13.53
C THR A 162 18.71 -14.53 13.74
N GLY A 163 18.37 -15.23 12.66
CA GLY A 163 17.97 -16.64 12.69
C GLY A 163 16.51 -16.85 12.31
N LYS A 164 15.93 -17.94 12.78
CA LYS A 164 14.60 -18.40 12.39
C LYS A 164 13.49 -17.40 12.74
N ALA A 165 12.60 -17.20 11.81
CA ALA A 165 11.36 -16.43 11.95
C ALA A 165 10.35 -16.92 10.90
N SER A 166 9.16 -16.34 10.85
CA SER A 166 8.18 -16.62 9.81
C SER A 166 7.48 -15.33 9.34
N ILE A 167 6.92 -15.38 8.15
CA ILE A 167 5.99 -14.35 7.65
C ILE A 167 4.59 -14.92 7.54
N LEU A 168 3.59 -14.11 7.88
CA LEU A 168 2.19 -14.47 7.68
C LEU A 168 1.68 -13.78 6.42
N THR A 169 1.25 -14.56 5.43
CA THR A 169 0.76 -13.99 4.17
C THR A 169 -0.28 -14.89 3.52
N VAL A 170 -1.02 -14.35 2.56
CA VAL A 170 -1.98 -15.08 1.73
C VAL A 170 -1.39 -15.24 0.35
N ILE A 171 -1.33 -16.47 -0.18
CA ILE A 171 -0.88 -16.74 -1.56
C ILE A 171 -2.00 -17.28 -2.45
N ASP A 172 -3.09 -17.74 -1.84
CA ASP A 172 -4.29 -18.19 -2.54
C ASP A 172 -5.55 -17.91 -1.71
N GLY A 173 -6.63 -17.47 -2.36
CA GLY A 173 -7.90 -17.16 -1.72
C GLY A 173 -7.75 -16.12 -0.59
N ASN A 174 -8.19 -16.50 0.61
CA ASN A 174 -8.18 -15.69 1.83
C ASN A 174 -7.46 -16.37 3.00
N THR A 175 -6.81 -17.50 2.75
CA THR A 175 -6.17 -18.29 3.80
C THR A 175 -4.83 -17.69 4.15
N ILE A 176 -4.69 -17.26 5.42
CA ILE A 176 -3.40 -16.83 5.97
C ILE A 176 -2.57 -18.06 6.27
N GLU A 177 -1.39 -18.11 5.69
CA GLU A 177 -0.41 -19.17 5.94
C GLU A 177 0.87 -18.59 6.55
N SER A 178 1.58 -19.42 7.29
CA SER A 178 2.89 -19.09 7.87
C SER A 178 3.99 -19.72 7.02
N PHE A 179 4.97 -18.92 6.62
CA PHE A 179 6.10 -19.36 5.80
C PHE A 179 7.42 -19.03 6.49
N ASP A 180 8.31 -20.00 6.49
CA ASP A 180 9.61 -19.91 7.16
C ASP A 180 10.55 -18.94 6.45
N ILE A 181 11.21 -18.08 7.25
CA ILE A 181 12.25 -17.17 6.82
C ILE A 181 13.45 -17.27 7.76
N ASN A 182 14.59 -16.77 7.32
CA ASN A 182 15.77 -16.58 8.14
C ASN A 182 16.18 -15.11 8.16
N ILE A 183 16.23 -14.49 9.35
CA ILE A 183 16.70 -13.12 9.52
C ILE A 183 18.22 -13.12 9.41
N LEU A 184 18.72 -12.44 8.39
CA LEU A 184 20.16 -12.37 8.07
C LEU A 184 20.86 -11.23 8.78
N ARG A 185 20.18 -10.09 8.91
CA ARG A 185 20.75 -8.86 9.49
C ARG A 185 19.67 -7.96 10.05
N ILE A 186 20.01 -7.31 11.15
CA ILE A 186 19.20 -6.30 11.82
C ILE A 186 19.93 -4.96 11.72
N ASN A 187 19.20 -3.91 11.39
CA ASN A 187 19.69 -2.54 11.30
C ASN A 187 18.84 -1.65 12.22
N ASN A 188 19.42 -1.19 13.30
CA ASN A 188 18.77 -0.34 14.31
C ASN A 188 18.85 1.15 13.96
N ASN A 189 19.13 1.51 12.70
CA ASN A 189 19.10 2.90 12.27
C ASN A 189 17.66 3.43 12.32
N GLY A 190 17.42 4.41 13.20
CA GLY A 190 16.10 4.95 13.52
C GLY A 190 15.29 5.44 12.32
N ASN A 191 15.94 5.96 11.28
CA ASN A 191 15.27 6.52 10.10
C ASN A 191 15.07 5.52 8.94
N SER A 192 15.33 4.23 9.16
CA SER A 192 15.23 3.22 8.12
C SER A 192 13.90 2.47 8.18
N THR A 193 13.29 2.22 7.03
CA THR A 193 12.19 1.25 6.85
C THR A 193 12.71 -0.14 6.44
N LYS A 194 14.05 -0.32 6.42
CA LYS A 194 14.76 -1.57 6.08
C LYS A 194 15.57 -2.05 7.30
N ASN A 195 14.86 -2.31 8.39
CA ASN A 195 15.44 -2.71 9.66
C ASN A 195 15.84 -4.19 9.69
N ILE A 196 15.05 -5.05 9.06
CA ILE A 196 15.20 -6.49 9.06
C ILE A 196 15.50 -6.94 7.63
N LEU A 197 16.70 -7.48 7.39
CA LEU A 197 17.00 -8.19 6.15
C LEU A 197 16.78 -9.68 6.39
N PHE A 198 15.96 -10.31 5.57
CA PHE A 198 15.64 -11.74 5.70
C PHE A 198 15.69 -12.46 4.35
N GLU A 199 15.76 -13.78 4.42
CA GLU A 199 15.72 -14.70 3.29
C GLU A 199 14.59 -15.71 3.49
N ILE A 200 13.86 -16.05 2.44
CA ILE A 200 12.82 -17.08 2.46
C ILE A 200 13.49 -18.44 2.46
N ASN A 201 13.15 -19.29 3.45
CA ASN A 201 13.60 -20.67 3.55
C ASN A 201 12.48 -21.67 3.22
N ASP A 202 11.26 -21.19 3.03
CA ASP A 202 10.10 -22.01 2.74
C ASP A 202 10.05 -22.42 1.27
N GLU A 203 10.15 -23.73 1.03
CA GLU A 203 10.17 -24.28 -0.34
C GLU A 203 8.83 -24.07 -1.08
N LYS A 204 7.70 -24.15 -0.34
CA LYS A 204 6.37 -23.90 -0.93
C LYS A 204 6.26 -22.45 -1.41
N LEU A 205 6.62 -21.51 -0.56
CA LEU A 205 6.56 -20.09 -0.91
C LEU A 205 7.47 -19.78 -2.11
N LEU A 206 8.72 -20.24 -2.11
CA LEU A 206 9.65 -20.05 -3.22
C LEU A 206 9.14 -20.69 -4.52
N LYS A 207 8.56 -21.89 -4.44
CA LYS A 207 7.97 -22.58 -5.59
C LYS A 207 6.79 -21.79 -6.16
N ASP A 208 5.90 -21.31 -5.31
CA ASP A 208 4.63 -20.69 -5.74
C ASP A 208 4.82 -19.23 -6.19
N THR A 209 5.72 -18.49 -5.55
CA THR A 209 5.90 -17.05 -5.77
C THR A 209 7.23 -16.64 -6.42
N GLY A 210 8.23 -17.51 -6.41
CA GLY A 210 9.60 -17.19 -6.88
C GLY A 210 10.37 -16.26 -5.94
N GLY A 211 9.78 -15.87 -4.81
CA GLY A 211 10.35 -14.93 -3.85
C GLY A 211 9.31 -13.96 -3.31
N ILE A 212 9.75 -12.82 -2.80
CA ILE A 212 8.86 -11.74 -2.37
C ILE A 212 8.18 -11.12 -3.59
N VAL A 213 6.85 -10.98 -3.54
CA VAL A 213 6.03 -10.38 -4.59
C VAL A 213 5.30 -9.14 -4.08
N GLN A 214 4.94 -8.22 -4.96
CA GLN A 214 4.08 -7.09 -4.65
C GLN A 214 2.74 -7.58 -4.06
N GLY A 215 2.25 -6.89 -3.03
CA GLY A 215 1.12 -7.35 -2.22
C GLY A 215 1.53 -8.12 -0.96
N MET A 216 2.78 -8.57 -0.83
CA MET A 216 3.32 -9.08 0.45
C MET A 216 3.75 -7.94 1.41
N SER A 217 3.91 -6.72 0.92
CA SER A 217 4.17 -5.56 1.78
C SER A 217 3.12 -5.46 2.88
N GLY A 218 3.57 -5.34 4.12
CA GLY A 218 2.73 -5.40 5.32
C GLY A 218 2.57 -6.79 5.93
N SER A 219 3.02 -7.88 5.27
CA SER A 219 2.98 -9.22 5.87
C SER A 219 3.70 -9.24 7.22
N PRO A 220 3.03 -9.62 8.33
CA PRO A 220 3.66 -9.66 9.64
C PRO A 220 4.86 -10.60 9.69
N ILE A 221 5.93 -10.18 10.34
CA ILE A 221 7.10 -11.02 10.64
C ILE A 221 7.00 -11.45 12.09
N ILE A 222 7.04 -12.76 12.32
CA ILE A 222 6.87 -13.39 13.64
C ILE A 222 8.16 -14.10 14.03
N GLN A 223 8.62 -13.86 15.24
CA GLN A 223 9.75 -14.56 15.86
C GLN A 223 9.39 -14.91 17.32
N ASP A 224 9.56 -16.16 17.71
CA ASP A 224 9.30 -16.64 19.07
C ASP A 224 7.89 -16.24 19.62
N ASP A 225 6.84 -16.36 18.78
CA ASP A 225 5.46 -15.94 19.07
C ASP A 225 5.25 -14.42 19.27
N TYR A 226 6.23 -13.59 18.95
CA TYR A 226 6.11 -12.14 18.95
C TYR A 226 6.01 -11.61 17.51
N ILE A 227 5.17 -10.59 17.31
CA ILE A 227 5.26 -9.78 16.11
C ILE A 227 6.45 -8.83 16.24
N ILE A 228 7.41 -8.94 15.33
CA ILE A 228 8.66 -8.17 15.34
C ILE A 228 8.71 -7.09 14.26
N GLY A 229 7.91 -7.24 13.21
CA GLY A 229 7.93 -6.31 12.08
C GLY A 229 6.95 -6.67 10.99
N ALA A 230 7.11 -6.00 9.86
CA ALA A 230 6.36 -6.24 8.64
C ALA A 230 7.26 -6.22 7.41
N VAL A 231 6.96 -7.06 6.43
CA VAL A 231 7.64 -7.07 5.12
C VAL A 231 7.42 -5.73 4.42
N THR A 232 8.47 -5.14 3.86
CA THR A 232 8.39 -3.85 3.15
C THR A 232 8.80 -3.94 1.69
N HIS A 233 9.99 -4.42 1.39
CA HIS A 233 10.57 -4.38 0.06
C HIS A 233 11.22 -5.71 -0.31
N VAL A 234 11.20 -6.03 -1.59
CA VAL A 234 12.00 -7.12 -2.18
C VAL A 234 13.41 -6.64 -2.49
N VAL A 235 14.39 -7.53 -2.41
CA VAL A 235 15.71 -7.33 -3.02
C VAL A 235 15.61 -7.71 -4.50
N VAL A 236 15.64 -6.71 -5.39
CA VAL A 236 15.32 -6.90 -6.83
C VAL A 236 16.26 -7.88 -7.52
N ASP A 237 17.53 -7.88 -7.14
CA ASP A 237 18.55 -8.77 -7.71
C ASP A 237 18.55 -10.18 -7.08
N ASP A 238 17.79 -10.37 -6.01
CA ASP A 238 17.60 -11.65 -5.32
C ASP A 238 16.21 -11.70 -4.65
N PRO A 239 15.16 -12.06 -5.38
CA PRO A 239 13.79 -12.04 -4.87
C PRO A 239 13.54 -12.99 -3.70
N SER A 240 14.43 -13.96 -3.44
CA SER A 240 14.36 -14.79 -2.23
C SER A 240 14.58 -13.98 -0.95
N LYS A 241 15.14 -12.76 -1.05
CA LYS A 241 15.43 -11.86 0.06
C LYS A 241 14.50 -10.66 0.07
N GLY A 242 14.20 -10.20 1.27
CA GLY A 242 13.38 -9.03 1.52
C GLY A 242 13.82 -8.22 2.71
N TYR A 243 13.26 -7.03 2.79
CA TYR A 243 13.41 -6.14 3.94
C TYR A 243 12.10 -6.06 4.72
N GLY A 244 12.22 -5.81 6.02
CA GLY A 244 11.11 -5.49 6.90
C GLY A 244 11.41 -4.28 7.78
N ILE A 245 10.33 -3.62 8.21
CA ILE A 245 10.35 -2.55 9.22
C ILE A 245 10.05 -3.15 10.59
N PHE A 246 10.58 -2.58 11.67
CA PHE A 246 10.17 -2.95 13.02
C PHE A 246 8.70 -2.60 13.28
N ILE A 247 8.01 -3.47 14.00
CA ILE A 247 6.60 -3.26 14.34
C ILE A 247 6.40 -2.04 15.24
N THR A 248 7.34 -1.74 16.13
CA THR A 248 7.28 -0.59 17.03
C THR A 248 7.14 0.72 16.29
N LYS A 249 7.85 0.88 15.18
CA LYS A 249 7.75 2.08 14.32
C LYS A 249 6.38 2.24 13.68
N MET A 250 5.77 1.13 13.26
CA MET A 250 4.42 1.19 12.71
C MET A 250 3.38 1.50 13.79
N LEU A 251 3.58 0.99 15.01
CA LEU A 251 2.68 1.27 16.13
C LEU A 251 2.78 2.73 16.58
N GLU A 252 4.00 3.27 16.70
CA GLU A 252 4.24 4.69 17.02
C GLU A 252 3.53 5.64 16.03
N GLU A 253 3.59 5.32 14.73
CA GLU A 253 2.90 6.11 13.70
C GLU A 253 1.37 5.96 13.79
N ALA A 254 0.87 4.78 14.12
CA ALA A 254 -0.57 4.54 14.23
C ALA A 254 -1.22 5.25 15.42
N GLU A 255 -0.44 5.58 16.45
CA GLU A 255 -0.90 6.24 17.69
C GLU A 255 -0.82 7.79 17.63
N ASN A 256 -0.11 8.34 16.63
CA ASN A 256 0.04 9.79 16.43
C ASN A 256 -1.16 10.40 15.71
#